data_508c23e851e86606558bb08deeaf8174
#
_entry.id   508c23e851e86606558bb08deeaf8174
#
_cell.length_a   1.000
_cell.length_b   1.000
_cell.length_c   1.000
_cell.angle_alpha   90.00
_cell.angle_beta   90.00
_cell.angle_gamma   90.00
#
_symmetry.space_group_name_H-M   'P 1'
#
loop_
_entity.id
_entity.type
_entity.pdbx_description
1 polymer ?
#
loop_
_entity_poly.entity_id
_entity_poly.type
_entity_poly.pdbx_seq_one_letter_code
_entity_poly.pdbx_strand_id
1 'polypeptide(L)'
;CIRDRYGETTVLSTATASEKPRDGIDFFPCSVEYEEKLYAVGKIPGGFNKREGKASENAILTSRVIDRPMRPLFPKDYRNDVTLNNMVMSVDPACRPELVAMLGTSIATCISDIPFDGPCAMTQVGMIDGELIINPSQEQWDKGDLKMTVASTAQKVIMIEAGANEVPEATVLEAIYKAHDVNQTIIAFINQIVAEVGKKKHEYVSCAVPQEMFDEMKKIVTPEELSLIHISEPTRHAQISYA
;
A
#
# COMPACT_ATOMS: atom_id res chain seq x y z
N CYS A 1 0.66 -17.44 -0.32
CA CYS A 1 2.04 -17.22 0.12
C CYS A 1 2.96 -17.28 -1.09
N ILE A 2 3.78 -16.27 -1.28
CA ILE A 2 4.81 -16.23 -2.32
C ILE A 2 6.15 -15.84 -1.71
N ARG A 3 7.23 -16.23 -2.38
CA ARG A 3 8.58 -15.72 -2.15
C ARG A 3 9.03 -15.00 -3.41
N ASP A 4 9.11 -13.70 -3.35
CA ASP A 4 9.58 -12.84 -4.42
C ASP A 4 11.03 -12.42 -4.20
N ARG A 5 11.72 -12.08 -5.29
CA ARG A 5 13.11 -11.68 -5.29
C ARG A 5 13.38 -10.61 -6.34
N TYR A 6 14.11 -9.57 -5.93
CA TYR A 6 14.67 -8.56 -6.81
C TYR A 6 16.15 -8.36 -6.46
N GLY A 7 17.05 -8.61 -7.40
CA GLY A 7 18.47 -8.76 -7.08
C GLY A 7 18.70 -9.92 -6.11
N GLU A 8 19.41 -9.68 -5.01
CA GLU A 8 19.59 -10.63 -3.91
C GLU A 8 18.61 -10.36 -2.74
N THR A 9 17.78 -9.31 -2.82
CA THR A 9 16.72 -9.06 -1.84
C THR A 9 15.57 -10.02 -2.06
N THR A 10 15.23 -10.77 -1.01
CA THR A 10 14.14 -11.75 -1.02
C THR A 10 13.16 -11.46 0.09
N VAL A 11 11.88 -11.44 -0.24
CA VAL A 11 10.77 -11.24 0.71
C VAL A 11 9.79 -12.40 0.62
N LEU A 12 9.31 -12.86 1.76
CA LEU A 12 8.21 -13.81 1.87
C LEU A 12 6.93 -13.01 2.15
N SER A 13 6.03 -12.98 1.18
CA SER A 13 4.75 -12.27 1.27
C SER A 13 3.60 -13.24 1.40
N THR A 14 2.73 -13.01 2.38
CA THR A 14 1.53 -13.83 2.63
C THR A 14 0.29 -12.96 2.65
N ALA A 15 -0.81 -13.46 2.07
CA ALA A 15 -2.12 -12.85 2.15
C ALA A 15 -3.10 -13.87 2.71
N THR A 16 -3.77 -13.52 3.78
CA THR A 16 -4.78 -14.36 4.45
C THR A 16 -6.03 -13.53 4.71
N ALA A 17 -7.19 -14.18 4.59
CA ALA A 17 -8.47 -13.59 4.95
C ALA A 17 -9.27 -14.54 5.82
N SER A 18 -10.13 -14.01 6.70
CA SER A 18 -11.09 -14.81 7.44
C SER A 18 -12.21 -15.29 6.51
N GLU A 19 -12.81 -16.44 6.82
CA GLU A 19 -13.96 -16.96 6.05
C GLU A 19 -15.23 -16.12 6.25
N LYS A 20 -15.37 -15.51 7.43
CA LYS A 20 -16.54 -14.73 7.83
C LYS A 20 -16.11 -13.42 8.50
N PRO A 21 -16.89 -12.35 8.34
CA PRO A 21 -16.68 -11.13 9.12
C PRO A 21 -16.93 -11.40 10.61
N ARG A 22 -16.29 -10.62 11.49
CA ARG A 22 -16.59 -10.64 12.92
C ARG A 22 -17.90 -9.91 13.21
N ASP A 23 -18.64 -10.36 14.20
CA ASP A 23 -19.87 -9.70 14.62
C ASP A 23 -19.60 -8.28 15.12
N GLY A 24 -20.43 -7.33 14.72
CA GLY A 24 -20.38 -5.94 15.19
C GLY A 24 -19.29 -5.06 14.55
N ILE A 25 -18.62 -5.51 13.49
CA ILE A 25 -17.66 -4.68 12.76
C ILE A 25 -18.36 -3.88 11.66
N ASP A 26 -18.16 -2.56 11.67
CA ASP A 26 -18.66 -1.59 10.71
C ASP A 26 -17.60 -1.07 9.72
N PHE A 27 -16.32 -1.45 9.90
CA PHE A 27 -15.20 -1.06 9.06
C PHE A 27 -14.50 -2.28 8.43
N PHE A 28 -13.62 -2.05 7.45
CA PHE A 28 -12.78 -3.09 6.85
C PHE A 28 -11.52 -3.32 7.69
N PRO A 29 -11.39 -4.46 8.39
CA PRO A 29 -10.21 -4.77 9.18
C PRO A 29 -9.10 -5.33 8.27
N CYS A 30 -8.13 -4.49 7.93
CA CYS A 30 -6.95 -4.87 7.17
C CYS A 30 -5.69 -4.55 7.98
N SER A 31 -4.84 -5.55 8.15
CA SER A 31 -3.52 -5.41 8.78
C SER A 31 -2.43 -5.71 7.76
N VAL A 32 -1.48 -4.80 7.64
CA VAL A 32 -0.26 -5.01 6.86
C VAL A 32 0.91 -5.02 7.82
N GLU A 33 1.68 -6.09 7.78
CA GLU A 33 2.88 -6.27 8.60
C GLU A 33 4.11 -6.35 7.68
N TYR A 34 5.18 -5.71 8.12
CA TYR A 34 6.48 -5.76 7.47
C TYR A 34 7.54 -5.99 8.52
N GLU A 35 8.32 -7.03 8.34
CA GLU A 35 9.31 -7.45 9.31
C GLU A 35 10.69 -7.61 8.66
N GLU A 36 11.67 -6.88 9.19
CA GLU A 36 13.08 -7.02 8.86
C GLU A 36 13.74 -7.90 9.91
N LYS A 37 14.13 -9.11 9.53
CA LYS A 37 14.80 -10.03 10.43
C LYS A 37 16.32 -9.84 10.40
N LEU A 38 16.97 -9.89 11.54
CA LEU A 38 18.43 -9.75 11.65
C LEU A 38 19.21 -10.80 10.86
N TYR A 39 18.64 -11.99 10.68
CA TYR A 39 19.27 -13.02 9.84
C TYR A 39 19.34 -12.64 8.36
N ALA A 40 18.47 -11.74 7.89
CA ALA A 40 18.50 -11.23 6.50
C ALA A 40 19.82 -10.53 6.14
N VAL A 41 20.51 -10.01 7.16
CA VAL A 41 21.85 -9.40 7.05
C VAL A 41 22.93 -10.22 7.76
N GLY A 42 22.67 -11.52 8.01
CA GLY A 42 23.63 -12.43 8.63
C GLY A 42 23.90 -12.18 10.12
N LYS A 43 23.01 -11.48 10.82
CA LYS A 43 23.17 -11.16 12.24
C LYS A 43 22.24 -11.98 13.13
N ILE A 44 22.67 -12.22 14.36
CA ILE A 44 21.88 -12.85 15.42
C ILE A 44 21.42 -11.77 16.40
N PRO A 45 20.18 -11.83 16.93
CA PRO A 45 19.72 -10.90 17.95
C PRO A 45 20.65 -10.83 19.15
N GLY A 46 21.04 -9.63 19.58
CA GLY A 46 22.03 -9.39 20.63
C GLY A 46 21.52 -9.58 22.07
N GLY A 47 20.19 -9.62 22.26
CA GLY A 47 19.58 -9.78 23.57
C GLY A 47 19.86 -11.14 24.24
N PHE A 48 19.68 -11.23 25.58
CA PHE A 48 19.88 -12.45 26.35
C PHE A 48 19.08 -13.65 25.76
N ASN A 49 17.83 -13.42 25.38
CA ASN A 49 16.96 -14.47 24.83
C ASN A 49 17.23 -14.80 23.36
N LYS A 50 18.16 -14.12 22.68
CA LYS A 50 18.43 -14.29 21.25
C LYS A 50 17.18 -14.22 20.35
N ARG A 51 16.21 -13.37 20.72
CA ARG A 51 14.96 -13.18 20.01
C ARG A 51 14.90 -11.78 19.39
N GLU A 52 14.17 -11.67 18.29
CA GLU A 52 13.82 -10.40 17.69
C GLU A 52 12.97 -9.57 18.68
N GLY A 53 13.19 -8.26 18.68
CA GLY A 53 12.40 -7.31 19.46
C GLY A 53 11.10 -6.89 18.76
N LYS A 54 10.55 -5.75 19.16
CA LYS A 54 9.46 -5.09 18.45
C LYS A 54 9.93 -4.64 17.06
N ALA A 55 8.98 -4.51 16.13
CA ALA A 55 9.25 -3.91 14.83
C ALA A 55 9.89 -2.52 14.98
N SER A 56 10.87 -2.21 14.13
CA SER A 56 11.51 -0.90 14.09
C SER A 56 10.51 0.18 13.61
N GLU A 57 10.76 1.44 13.93
CA GLU A 57 9.94 2.55 13.42
C GLU A 57 9.90 2.55 11.89
N ASN A 58 11.02 2.25 11.25
CA ASN A 58 11.10 2.14 9.80
C ASN A 58 10.23 1.00 9.26
N ALA A 59 10.20 -0.15 9.92
CA ALA A 59 9.35 -1.27 9.54
C ALA A 59 7.86 -0.91 9.68
N ILE A 60 7.48 -0.17 10.73
CA ILE A 60 6.11 0.30 10.92
C ILE A 60 5.73 1.31 9.82
N LEU A 61 6.62 2.24 9.48
CA LEU A 61 6.36 3.20 8.40
C LEU A 61 6.24 2.50 7.04
N THR A 62 7.11 1.53 6.75
CA THR A 62 7.05 0.74 5.53
C THR A 62 5.73 -0.04 5.43
N SER A 63 5.27 -0.66 6.51
CA SER A 63 3.97 -1.35 6.51
C SER A 63 2.82 -0.41 6.17
N ARG A 64 2.85 0.83 6.66
CA ARG A 64 1.84 1.86 6.35
C ARG A 64 1.92 2.35 4.90
N VAL A 65 3.13 2.46 4.34
CA VAL A 65 3.33 2.81 2.92
C VAL A 65 2.75 1.73 2.02
N ILE A 66 2.84 0.46 2.40
CA ILE A 66 2.22 -0.66 1.68
C ILE A 66 0.69 -0.68 1.87
N ASP A 67 0.19 -0.46 3.09
CA ASP A 67 -1.25 -0.48 3.40
C ASP A 67 -2.03 0.59 2.61
N ARG A 68 -1.50 1.81 2.53
CA ARG A 68 -2.20 2.96 1.92
C ARG A 68 -2.67 2.73 0.48
N PRO A 69 -1.86 2.22 -0.46
CA PRO A 69 -2.30 1.94 -1.82
C PRO A 69 -3.09 0.63 -1.95
N MET A 70 -2.90 -0.34 -1.04
CA MET A 70 -3.60 -1.63 -1.09
C MET A 70 -5.04 -1.55 -0.59
N ARG A 71 -5.27 -0.85 0.51
CA ARG A 71 -6.57 -0.77 1.19
C ARG A 71 -7.72 -0.27 0.29
N PRO A 72 -7.58 0.78 -0.54
CA PRO A 72 -8.65 1.28 -1.40
C PRO A 72 -9.06 0.31 -2.53
N LEU A 73 -8.25 -0.70 -2.80
CA LEU A 73 -8.48 -1.70 -3.85
C LEU A 73 -9.32 -2.91 -3.38
N PHE A 74 -9.63 -2.98 -2.09
CA PHE A 74 -10.62 -3.93 -1.59
C PHE A 74 -12.03 -3.36 -1.77
N PRO A 75 -13.05 -4.21 -1.98
CA PRO A 75 -14.43 -3.77 -2.06
C PRO A 75 -14.84 -3.00 -0.80
N LYS A 76 -15.57 -1.89 -0.95
CA LYS A 76 -15.95 -1.01 0.17
C LYS A 76 -16.87 -1.69 1.19
N ASP A 77 -17.59 -2.70 0.77
CA ASP A 77 -18.54 -3.49 1.54
C ASP A 77 -17.94 -4.78 2.12
N TYR A 78 -16.65 -5.04 1.86
CA TYR A 78 -15.94 -6.20 2.39
C TYR A 78 -15.60 -5.98 3.88
N ARG A 79 -15.91 -6.96 4.72
CA ARG A 79 -15.73 -6.86 6.19
C ARG A 79 -14.96 -8.02 6.80
N ASN A 80 -14.47 -8.95 5.98
CA ASN A 80 -13.62 -10.03 6.48
C ASN A 80 -12.25 -9.49 6.90
N ASP A 81 -11.65 -10.06 7.94
CA ASP A 81 -10.29 -9.71 8.35
C ASP A 81 -9.30 -10.10 7.26
N VAL A 82 -8.46 -9.18 6.86
CA VAL A 82 -7.35 -9.43 5.93
C VAL A 82 -6.04 -9.13 6.63
N THR A 83 -5.10 -10.07 6.54
CA THR A 83 -3.73 -9.88 7.02
C THR A 83 -2.74 -10.13 5.89
N LEU A 84 -1.94 -9.12 5.62
CA LEU A 84 -0.86 -9.12 4.63
C LEU A 84 0.46 -9.04 5.40
N ASN A 85 1.24 -10.11 5.38
CA ASN A 85 2.50 -10.15 6.11
C ASN A 85 3.68 -10.29 5.15
N ASN A 86 4.68 -9.45 5.32
CA ASN A 86 5.89 -9.38 4.52
C ASN A 86 7.12 -9.58 5.41
N MET A 87 7.86 -10.65 5.19
CA MET A 87 9.05 -10.97 5.94
C MET A 87 10.28 -10.92 5.04
N VAL A 88 11.21 -10.04 5.37
CA VAL A 88 12.48 -9.89 4.64
C VAL A 88 13.40 -11.04 5.01
N MET A 89 13.79 -11.83 4.00
CA MET A 89 14.61 -13.03 4.16
C MET A 89 16.10 -12.78 3.85
N SER A 90 16.38 -11.92 2.88
CA SER A 90 17.73 -11.45 2.55
C SER A 90 17.67 -10.03 1.98
N VAL A 91 18.75 -9.27 2.10
CA VAL A 91 18.82 -7.88 1.66
C VAL A 91 20.05 -7.68 0.78
N ASP A 92 19.83 -7.07 -0.37
CA ASP A 92 20.84 -6.50 -1.26
C ASP A 92 20.83 -4.96 -1.07
N PRO A 93 21.93 -4.31 -0.73
CA PRO A 93 21.97 -2.86 -0.57
C PRO A 93 21.55 -2.05 -1.82
N ALA A 94 21.64 -2.66 -3.01
CA ALA A 94 21.20 -2.03 -4.24
C ALA A 94 19.69 -2.15 -4.50
N CYS A 95 19.01 -3.09 -3.82
CA CYS A 95 17.60 -3.41 -4.05
C CYS A 95 16.80 -3.27 -2.75
N ARG A 96 16.10 -2.17 -2.58
CA ARG A 96 15.37 -1.84 -1.35
C ARG A 96 14.23 -2.81 -1.07
N PRO A 97 14.18 -3.41 0.14
CA PRO A 97 13.24 -4.49 0.45
C PRO A 97 11.77 -4.04 0.50
N GLU A 98 11.49 -2.76 0.75
CA GLU A 98 10.13 -2.23 0.76
C GLU A 98 9.46 -2.30 -0.63
N LEU A 99 10.22 -2.13 -1.72
CA LEU A 99 9.70 -2.27 -3.08
C LEU A 99 9.33 -3.73 -3.38
N VAL A 100 10.19 -4.65 -2.95
CA VAL A 100 9.97 -6.09 -3.11
C VAL A 100 8.76 -6.52 -2.28
N ALA A 101 8.63 -6.03 -1.04
CA ALA A 101 7.50 -6.31 -0.17
C ALA A 101 6.17 -5.84 -0.77
N MET A 102 6.15 -4.64 -1.37
CA MET A 102 4.95 -4.13 -2.05
C MET A 102 4.58 -5.00 -3.26
N LEU A 103 5.57 -5.36 -4.07
CA LEU A 103 5.38 -6.25 -5.23
C LEU A 103 4.82 -7.60 -4.77
N GLY A 104 5.45 -8.22 -3.77
CA GLY A 104 5.02 -9.48 -3.20
C GLY A 104 3.61 -9.44 -2.61
N THR A 105 3.29 -8.37 -1.88
CA THR A 105 1.93 -8.16 -1.34
C THR A 105 0.89 -8.09 -2.45
N SER A 106 1.16 -7.32 -3.50
CA SER A 106 0.26 -7.18 -4.65
C SER A 106 0.05 -8.52 -5.36
N ILE A 107 1.14 -9.25 -5.67
CA ILE A 107 1.05 -10.57 -6.30
C ILE A 107 0.30 -11.56 -5.41
N ALA A 108 0.66 -11.66 -4.12
CA ALA A 108 0.04 -12.60 -3.18
C ALA A 108 -1.48 -12.38 -3.07
N THR A 109 -1.93 -11.13 -3.04
CA THR A 109 -3.33 -10.78 -2.97
C THR A 109 -4.04 -11.06 -4.31
N CYS A 110 -3.41 -10.71 -5.44
CA CYS A 110 -3.99 -10.94 -6.77
C CYS A 110 -4.17 -12.42 -7.10
N ILE A 111 -3.20 -13.29 -6.77
CA ILE A 111 -3.30 -14.74 -7.03
C ILE A 111 -4.18 -15.48 -6.02
N SER A 112 -4.47 -14.87 -4.86
CA SER A 112 -5.34 -15.46 -3.84
C SER A 112 -6.81 -15.45 -4.28
N ASP A 113 -7.65 -16.07 -3.49
CA ASP A 113 -9.10 -16.04 -3.63
C ASP A 113 -9.76 -14.80 -2.98
N ILE A 114 -8.97 -13.92 -2.36
CA ILE A 114 -9.46 -12.69 -1.70
C ILE A 114 -9.97 -11.70 -2.76
N PRO A 115 -11.16 -11.10 -2.60
CA PRO A 115 -11.66 -10.05 -3.49
C PRO A 115 -10.74 -8.83 -3.48
N PHE A 116 -10.22 -8.44 -4.64
CA PHE A 116 -9.23 -7.37 -4.76
C PHE A 116 -9.22 -6.81 -6.20
N ASP A 117 -9.34 -5.49 -6.33
CA ASP A 117 -9.40 -4.75 -7.61
C ASP A 117 -8.02 -4.25 -8.08
N GLY A 118 -6.97 -5.02 -7.75
CA GLY A 118 -5.60 -4.75 -8.23
C GLY A 118 -5.32 -5.37 -9.61
N PRO A 119 -4.06 -5.38 -10.03
CA PRO A 119 -2.84 -5.17 -9.24
C PRO A 119 -2.47 -3.71 -8.98
N CYS A 120 -1.64 -3.53 -7.96
CA CYS A 120 -0.97 -2.29 -7.64
C CYS A 120 0.55 -2.48 -7.69
N ALA A 121 1.26 -1.52 -8.26
CA ALA A 121 2.71 -1.48 -8.28
C ALA A 121 3.22 -0.19 -7.64
N MET A 122 4.44 -0.25 -7.10
CA MET A 122 5.10 0.87 -6.43
C MET A 122 6.53 1.03 -6.95
N THR A 123 6.89 2.25 -7.28
CA THR A 123 8.23 2.64 -7.74
C THR A 123 8.72 3.83 -6.95
N GLN A 124 10.01 3.85 -6.66
CA GLN A 124 10.68 4.99 -6.05
C GLN A 124 11.43 5.79 -7.12
N VAL A 125 11.41 7.11 -6.97
CA VAL A 125 12.14 8.05 -7.82
C VAL A 125 12.96 8.95 -6.93
N GLY A 126 14.26 9.01 -7.19
CA GLY A 126 15.19 9.96 -6.61
C GLY A 126 15.65 10.98 -7.64
N MET A 127 16.12 12.14 -7.20
CA MET A 127 16.83 13.10 -8.05
C MET A 127 18.22 13.35 -7.49
N ILE A 128 19.24 13.12 -8.32
CA ILE A 128 20.65 13.35 -7.98
C ILE A 128 21.28 14.16 -9.11
N ASP A 129 21.92 15.24 -8.78
CA ASP A 129 22.59 16.15 -9.75
C ASP A 129 21.65 16.59 -10.89
N GLY A 130 20.35 16.75 -10.59
CA GLY A 130 19.33 17.13 -11.57
C GLY A 130 18.78 15.99 -12.44
N GLU A 131 19.23 14.76 -12.28
CA GLU A 131 18.75 13.59 -13.02
C GLU A 131 17.79 12.74 -12.19
N LEU A 132 16.68 12.32 -12.80
CA LEU A 132 15.68 11.44 -12.18
C LEU A 132 16.12 9.97 -12.31
N ILE A 133 16.33 9.32 -11.17
CA ILE A 133 16.77 7.92 -11.06
C ILE A 133 15.58 7.08 -10.52
N ILE A 134 15.30 5.98 -11.23
CA ILE A 134 14.27 4.99 -10.83
C ILE A 134 14.89 3.97 -9.86
N ASN A 135 14.20 3.70 -8.78
CA ASN A 135 14.59 2.75 -7.74
C ASN A 135 16.05 2.96 -7.28
N PRO A 136 16.39 4.16 -6.78
CA PRO A 136 17.74 4.49 -6.36
C PRO A 136 18.20 3.56 -5.23
N SER A 137 19.51 3.28 -5.18
CA SER A 137 20.13 2.60 -4.04
C SER A 137 20.01 3.43 -2.76
N GLN A 138 20.26 2.81 -1.59
CA GLN A 138 20.16 3.54 -0.32
C GLN A 138 21.07 4.77 -0.28
N GLU A 139 22.32 4.65 -0.77
CA GLU A 139 23.25 5.79 -0.84
C GLU A 139 22.76 6.92 -1.73
N GLN A 140 22.16 6.58 -2.86
CA GLN A 140 21.56 7.52 -3.80
C GLN A 140 20.32 8.18 -3.22
N TRP A 141 19.50 7.40 -2.52
CA TRP A 141 18.32 7.91 -1.84
C TRP A 141 18.66 8.93 -0.75
N ASP A 142 19.69 8.67 0.04
CA ASP A 142 20.09 9.55 1.15
C ASP A 142 20.62 10.90 0.66
N LYS A 143 21.30 10.91 -0.48
CA LYS A 143 21.92 12.11 -1.10
C LYS A 143 20.98 12.90 -2.01
N GLY A 144 19.86 12.30 -2.42
CA GLY A 144 18.94 12.89 -3.42
C GLY A 144 18.18 14.10 -2.89
N ASP A 145 17.98 15.09 -3.76
CA ASP A 145 17.14 16.28 -3.50
C ASP A 145 15.65 15.99 -3.60
N LEU A 146 15.27 14.95 -4.35
CA LEU A 146 13.91 14.42 -4.42
C LEU A 146 13.91 12.98 -3.94
N LYS A 147 12.98 12.66 -3.06
CA LYS A 147 12.69 11.31 -2.55
C LYS A 147 11.22 11.06 -2.72
N MET A 148 10.84 10.33 -3.75
CA MET A 148 9.43 10.12 -4.07
C MET A 148 9.11 8.65 -4.20
N THR A 149 8.00 8.24 -3.58
CA THR A 149 7.40 6.91 -3.74
C THR A 149 6.05 7.07 -4.41
N VAL A 150 5.84 6.39 -5.52
CA VAL A 150 4.60 6.44 -6.30
C VAL A 150 4.02 5.06 -6.42
N ALA A 151 2.79 4.88 -5.95
CA ALA A 151 2.03 3.66 -6.16
C ALA A 151 0.85 3.90 -7.10
N SER A 152 0.65 3.01 -8.06
CA SER A 152 -0.40 3.13 -9.05
C SER A 152 -0.98 1.78 -9.48
N THR A 153 -2.22 1.83 -9.99
CA THR A 153 -2.85 0.77 -10.77
C THR A 153 -2.64 1.01 -12.27
N ALA A 154 -3.21 0.14 -13.10
CA ALA A 154 -3.20 0.34 -14.56
C ALA A 154 -3.85 1.66 -15.02
N GLN A 155 -4.76 2.23 -14.21
CA GLN A 155 -5.55 3.39 -14.62
C GLN A 155 -5.22 4.67 -13.86
N LYS A 156 -4.71 4.57 -12.62
CA LYS A 156 -4.62 5.72 -11.70
C LYS A 156 -3.37 5.61 -10.83
N VAL A 157 -2.79 6.77 -10.54
CA VAL A 157 -1.89 6.93 -9.40
C VAL A 157 -2.75 6.96 -8.14
N ILE A 158 -2.47 6.09 -7.17
CA ILE A 158 -3.27 5.93 -5.95
C ILE A 158 -2.60 6.65 -4.78
N MET A 159 -1.26 6.58 -4.71
CA MET A 159 -0.49 7.15 -3.61
C MET A 159 0.77 7.81 -4.13
N ILE A 160 1.05 8.97 -3.58
CA ILE A 160 2.33 9.67 -3.73
C ILE A 160 2.80 10.03 -2.33
N GLU A 161 4.05 9.72 -2.02
CA GLU A 161 4.75 10.19 -0.85
C GLU A 161 6.07 10.80 -1.29
N ALA A 162 6.27 12.08 -1.01
CA ALA A 162 7.42 12.82 -1.50
C ALA A 162 8.03 13.72 -0.42
N GLY A 163 9.36 13.76 -0.40
CA GLY A 163 10.17 14.76 0.27
C GLY A 163 11.08 15.41 -0.78
N ALA A 164 11.13 16.73 -0.83
CA ALA A 164 11.92 17.48 -1.79
C ALA A 164 12.59 18.68 -1.17
N ASN A 165 13.82 18.98 -1.61
CA ASN A 165 14.59 20.16 -1.27
C ASN A 165 14.43 21.20 -2.38
N GLU A 166 13.34 22.00 -2.35
CA GLU A 166 13.05 23.10 -3.30
C GLU A 166 13.09 22.69 -4.79
N VAL A 167 12.64 21.45 -5.09
CA VAL A 167 12.58 20.94 -6.46
C VAL A 167 11.41 21.58 -7.21
N PRO A 168 11.58 22.05 -8.45
CA PRO A 168 10.49 22.65 -9.25
C PRO A 168 9.31 21.69 -9.45
N GLU A 169 8.08 22.20 -9.39
CA GLU A 169 6.84 21.41 -9.56
C GLU A 169 6.80 20.63 -10.88
N ALA A 170 7.32 21.20 -11.97
CA ALA A 170 7.39 20.54 -13.26
C ALA A 170 8.25 19.26 -13.21
N THR A 171 9.37 19.28 -12.49
CA THR A 171 10.26 18.12 -12.30
C THR A 171 9.59 17.06 -11.43
N VAL A 172 8.86 17.48 -10.39
CA VAL A 172 8.08 16.56 -9.54
C VAL A 172 6.99 15.87 -10.37
N LEU A 173 6.30 16.61 -11.24
CA LEU A 173 5.28 16.04 -12.13
C LEU A 173 5.88 15.04 -13.12
N GLU A 174 7.04 15.36 -13.72
CA GLU A 174 7.78 14.45 -14.61
C GLU A 174 8.17 13.16 -13.87
N ALA A 175 8.64 13.26 -12.62
CA ALA A 175 8.97 12.11 -11.79
C ALA A 175 7.77 11.20 -11.54
N ILE A 176 6.57 11.77 -11.32
CA ILE A 176 5.32 11.02 -11.14
C ILE A 176 4.97 10.24 -12.42
N TYR A 177 5.03 10.87 -13.59
CA TYR A 177 4.76 10.19 -14.86
C TYR A 177 5.76 9.07 -15.12
N LYS A 178 7.05 9.34 -14.93
CA LYS A 178 8.12 8.35 -15.10
C LYS A 178 7.94 7.14 -14.19
N ALA A 179 7.55 7.36 -12.93
CA ALA A 179 7.23 6.28 -11.99
C ALA A 179 5.98 5.48 -12.43
N HIS A 180 4.95 6.18 -12.91
CA HIS A 180 3.73 5.53 -13.39
C HIS A 180 4.00 4.62 -14.59
N ASP A 181 4.81 5.05 -15.55
CA ASP A 181 5.20 4.25 -16.72
C ASP A 181 5.95 2.97 -16.32
N VAL A 182 6.88 3.06 -15.36
CA VAL A 182 7.55 1.88 -14.79
C VAL A 182 6.55 0.97 -14.09
N ASN A 183 5.62 1.51 -13.32
CA ASN A 183 4.58 0.73 -12.67
C ASN A 183 3.70 -0.03 -13.68
N GLN A 184 3.43 0.52 -14.88
CA GLN A 184 2.67 -0.20 -15.92
C GLN A 184 3.40 -1.49 -16.35
N THR A 185 4.73 -1.44 -16.47
CA THR A 185 5.53 -2.62 -16.80
C THR A 185 5.43 -3.70 -15.72
N ILE A 186 5.49 -3.29 -14.43
CA ILE A 186 5.35 -4.19 -13.29
C ILE A 186 3.94 -4.78 -13.24
N ILE A 187 2.91 -3.97 -13.46
CA ILE A 187 1.51 -4.39 -13.50
C ILE A 187 1.26 -5.42 -14.60
N ALA A 188 1.83 -5.21 -15.80
CA ALA A 188 1.75 -6.19 -16.89
C ALA A 188 2.37 -7.53 -16.49
N PHE A 189 3.51 -7.52 -15.81
CA PHE A 189 4.14 -8.72 -15.26
C PHE A 189 3.28 -9.42 -14.23
N ILE A 190 2.68 -8.68 -13.28
CA ILE A 190 1.77 -9.26 -12.28
C ILE A 190 0.58 -9.93 -12.96
N ASN A 191 -0.02 -9.28 -13.98
CA ASN A 191 -1.15 -9.82 -14.71
C ASN A 191 -0.82 -11.13 -15.43
N GLN A 192 0.42 -11.30 -15.95
CA GLN A 192 0.88 -12.57 -16.52
C GLN A 192 0.89 -13.68 -15.46
N ILE A 193 1.43 -13.39 -14.27
CA ILE A 193 1.42 -14.36 -13.15
C ILE A 193 0.00 -14.73 -12.74
N VAL A 194 -0.89 -13.73 -12.64
CA VAL A 194 -2.30 -13.97 -12.26
C VAL A 194 -3.02 -14.82 -13.30
N ALA A 195 -2.72 -14.65 -14.58
CA ALA A 195 -3.31 -15.48 -15.64
C ALA A 195 -2.89 -16.95 -15.55
N GLU A 196 -1.67 -17.23 -15.06
CA GLU A 196 -1.15 -18.61 -14.95
C GLU A 196 -1.59 -19.31 -13.65
N VAL A 197 -1.53 -18.60 -12.51
CA VAL A 197 -1.70 -19.23 -11.18
C VAL A 197 -2.81 -18.62 -10.33
N GLY A 198 -3.53 -17.62 -10.85
CA GLY A 198 -4.60 -16.94 -10.14
C GLY A 198 -5.76 -17.85 -9.78
N LYS A 199 -6.33 -17.65 -8.59
CA LYS A 199 -7.54 -18.35 -8.13
C LYS A 199 -8.79 -17.52 -8.38
N LYS A 200 -9.94 -18.20 -8.54
CA LYS A 200 -11.24 -17.52 -8.55
C LYS A 200 -11.47 -16.85 -7.20
N LYS A 201 -11.91 -15.60 -7.23
CA LYS A 201 -12.23 -14.83 -6.01
C LYS A 201 -13.44 -15.45 -5.30
N HIS A 202 -13.36 -15.54 -3.95
CA HIS A 202 -14.47 -16.09 -3.15
C HIS A 202 -15.64 -15.10 -3.09
N GLU A 203 -16.83 -15.64 -2.95
CA GLU A 203 -18.03 -14.86 -2.70
C GLU A 203 -18.07 -14.47 -1.21
N TYR A 204 -18.47 -13.26 -0.90
CA TYR A 204 -18.55 -12.75 0.47
C TYR A 204 -19.93 -12.13 0.72
N VAL A 205 -20.30 -12.02 1.99
CA VAL A 205 -21.52 -11.33 2.40
C VAL A 205 -21.30 -9.83 2.26
N SER A 206 -22.00 -9.21 1.32
CA SER A 206 -21.96 -7.76 1.12
C SER A 206 -22.64 -7.05 2.29
N CYS A 207 -21.95 -6.07 2.86
CA CYS A 207 -22.48 -5.14 3.86
C CYS A 207 -22.89 -3.79 3.23
N ALA A 208 -23.07 -3.76 1.91
CA ALA A 208 -23.52 -2.56 1.21
C ALA A 208 -24.93 -2.16 1.64
N VAL A 209 -25.19 -0.86 1.73
CA VAL A 209 -26.53 -0.33 1.98
C VAL A 209 -27.42 -0.66 0.77
N PRO A 210 -28.64 -1.20 0.98
CA PRO A 210 -29.57 -1.44 -0.11
C PRO A 210 -29.81 -0.18 -0.93
N GLN A 211 -29.80 -0.31 -2.27
CA GLN A 211 -29.95 0.84 -3.17
C GLN A 211 -31.27 1.60 -2.94
N GLU A 212 -32.35 0.88 -2.59
CA GLU A 212 -33.65 1.47 -2.27
C GLU A 212 -33.56 2.45 -1.09
N MET A 213 -32.89 2.04 0.01
CA MET A 213 -32.67 2.88 1.18
C MET A 213 -31.82 4.11 0.84
N PHE A 214 -30.78 3.95 0.00
CA PHE A 214 -29.96 5.05 -0.45
C PHE A 214 -30.73 6.06 -1.31
N ASP A 215 -31.61 5.56 -2.18
CA ASP A 215 -32.46 6.41 -3.02
C ASP A 215 -33.56 7.12 -2.22
N GLU A 216 -34.08 6.52 -1.17
CA GLU A 216 -34.96 7.18 -0.21
C GLU A 216 -34.24 8.32 0.54
N MET A 217 -33.03 8.06 1.03
CA MET A 217 -32.24 9.09 1.70
C MET A 217 -31.90 10.27 0.79
N LYS A 218 -31.62 10.03 -0.49
CA LYS A 218 -31.38 11.09 -1.48
C LYS A 218 -32.60 11.98 -1.74
N LYS A 219 -33.83 11.50 -1.51
CA LYS A 219 -35.02 12.31 -1.61
C LYS A 219 -35.20 13.25 -0.41
N ILE A 220 -34.61 12.90 0.74
CA ILE A 220 -34.71 13.66 1.99
C ILE A 220 -33.56 14.68 2.09
N VAL A 221 -32.36 14.27 1.67
CA VAL A 221 -31.13 15.09 1.78
C VAL A 221 -30.55 15.34 0.41
N THR A 222 -30.53 16.61 0.01
CA THR A 222 -29.95 17.02 -1.29
C THR A 222 -28.43 17.21 -1.21
N PRO A 223 -27.70 17.08 -2.34
CA PRO A 223 -26.27 17.38 -2.39
C PRO A 223 -25.94 18.81 -1.99
N GLU A 224 -26.86 19.78 -2.26
CA GLU A 224 -26.70 21.17 -1.88
C GLU A 224 -26.76 21.36 -0.37
N GLU A 225 -27.68 20.69 0.32
CA GLU A 225 -27.77 20.74 1.79
C GLU A 225 -26.53 20.14 2.44
N LEU A 226 -26.00 19.02 1.95
CA LEU A 226 -24.74 18.44 2.42
C LEU A 226 -23.55 19.36 2.18
N SER A 227 -23.51 20.04 1.03
CA SER A 227 -22.47 21.01 0.71
C SER A 227 -22.52 22.23 1.63
N LEU A 228 -23.71 22.73 1.95
CA LEU A 228 -23.93 23.86 2.87
C LEU A 228 -23.47 23.53 4.30
N ILE A 229 -23.71 22.32 4.80
CA ILE A 229 -23.25 21.88 6.11
C ILE A 229 -21.72 21.90 6.20
N HIS A 230 -21.03 21.45 5.15
CA HIS A 230 -19.56 21.41 5.12
C HIS A 230 -18.93 22.80 4.89
N ILE A 231 -19.60 23.70 4.21
CA ILE A 231 -19.07 25.05 3.88
C ILE A 231 -19.41 26.06 4.98
N SER A 232 -20.61 25.98 5.59
CA SER A 232 -21.08 27.00 6.52
C SER A 232 -20.67 26.80 7.98
N GLU A 233 -20.22 25.61 8.40
CA GLU A 233 -19.92 25.31 9.82
C GLU A 233 -18.55 24.64 10.10
N PRO A 234 -17.43 24.95 9.41
CA PRO A 234 -16.15 24.36 9.78
C PRO A 234 -15.67 24.77 11.18
N THR A 235 -16.15 25.92 11.69
CA THR A 235 -15.77 26.46 13.00
C THR A 235 -16.53 25.79 14.14
N ARG A 236 -17.75 25.34 13.94
CA ARG A 236 -18.58 24.70 14.96
C ARG A 236 -18.11 23.29 15.27
N HIS A 237 -17.64 22.54 14.27
CA HIS A 237 -17.03 21.21 14.46
C HIS A 237 -15.72 21.27 15.25
N ALA A 238 -14.92 22.31 15.06
CA ALA A 238 -13.70 22.50 15.83
C ALA A 238 -13.97 22.84 17.30
N GLN A 239 -15.06 23.54 17.60
CA GLN A 239 -15.44 23.88 18.99
C GLN A 239 -16.03 22.70 19.75
N ILE A 240 -16.70 21.75 19.12
CA ILE A 240 -17.28 20.57 19.77
C ILE A 240 -16.20 19.54 20.14
N SER A 241 -15.07 19.50 19.44
CA SER A 241 -13.97 18.57 19.74
C SER A 241 -13.09 18.99 20.91
N TYR A 242 -13.29 20.20 21.49
CA TYR A 242 -12.54 20.73 22.64
C TYR A 242 -13.39 20.94 23.90
N ALA A 243 -14.65 20.54 23.91
CA ALA A 243 -15.52 20.48 25.07
C ALA A 243 -15.73 19.04 25.51
#